data_a66d4759b31490c299a3ad51c71b0eb5
#
_entry.id   a66d4759b31490c299a3ad51c71b0eb5
#
_cell.length_a   1.000
_cell.length_b   1.000
_cell.length_c   1.000
_cell.angle_alpha   90.00
_cell.angle_beta   90.00
_cell.angle_gamma   90.00
#
_symmetry.space_group_name_H-M   'P 1'
#
loop_
_entity.id
_entity.type
_entity.pdbx_description
1 polymer ?
#
loop_
_entity_poly.entity_id
_entity_poly.type
_entity_poly.pdbx_seq_one_letter_code
_entity_poly.pdbx_strand_id
1 'polypeptide(L)'
;MSLLKKGVMLLCLGMIFTACSKDDNKTPNPTDLDANKTAILRQYVNGVIVPTYKSLADNAIELSALCEQLKENPSQQLVEAASLKWIEARKYWELSEAFLFGAAGDYFIDPHIDSWPLKKSSLDEVLNNSSLMAELAEDGAAADGFSTLGYGLLGFHAVEYVLFRDGHARELSDISENEFIYNAAVAEDLAIQTVRLEASWAGMSNVTPVKRGMLEDAELEPGMNYGETMINAGMAGNSSYKTQIDAMVQLLQGASDISDEVGNTKITDPVNSGNVLDVESWYSWNSIADFTDNIRSVRNAYYGSLDGTVNANSMASFMAKHNTSIDLALRAAIDHAIKTVAAMPAPFRNHLTKAETQAAVDACNELMEKLDAAIEAIQ
;
A
#
# COMPACT_ATOMS: atom_id res chain seq x y z
N MET A 1 55.59 -3.02 -18.10
CA MET A 1 55.60 -3.92 -19.27
C MET A 1 54.14 -4.26 -19.54
N SER A 2 53.51 -3.50 -20.37
CA SER A 2 53.40 -3.58 -21.83
C SER A 2 52.69 -4.82 -22.30
N LEU A 3 51.53 -4.61 -22.86
CA LEU A 3 50.97 -4.82 -24.20
C LEU A 3 49.78 -5.79 -24.18
N LEU A 4 48.73 -5.77 -24.96
CA LEU A 4 48.39 -5.03 -26.20
C LEU A 4 46.92 -5.24 -26.50
N LYS A 5 46.28 -4.21 -26.99
CA LYS A 5 44.93 -4.23 -27.58
C LYS A 5 44.93 -5.03 -28.89
N LYS A 6 43.91 -5.82 -29.14
CA LYS A 6 43.47 -6.14 -30.51
C LYS A 6 41.99 -5.95 -30.64
N GLY A 7 41.61 -4.90 -31.34
CA GLY A 7 40.24 -4.69 -31.82
C GLY A 7 39.98 -5.57 -33.05
N VAL A 8 38.81 -6.15 -33.11
CA VAL A 8 38.27 -6.74 -34.34
C VAL A 8 37.10 -5.86 -34.79
N MET A 9 37.33 -5.21 -35.90
CA MET A 9 36.35 -4.40 -36.66
C MET A 9 35.57 -5.36 -37.55
N LEU A 10 34.28 -5.58 -37.23
CA LEU A 10 33.36 -6.36 -38.07
C LEU A 10 32.52 -5.38 -38.90
N LEU A 11 32.81 -5.37 -40.20
CA LEU A 11 32.03 -4.69 -41.24
C LEU A 11 30.71 -5.50 -41.41
N CYS A 12 29.58 -4.97 -41.00
CA CYS A 12 28.30 -5.49 -41.44
C CYS A 12 27.76 -4.65 -42.60
N LEU A 13 27.70 -5.32 -43.77
CA LEU A 13 27.08 -4.86 -44.96
C LEU A 13 25.60 -4.61 -44.74
N GLY A 14 25.12 -3.40 -44.99
CA GLY A 14 23.70 -3.06 -44.91
C GLY A 14 22.92 -3.67 -46.05
N MET A 15 21.93 -4.52 -45.74
CA MET A 15 20.79 -4.78 -46.60
C MET A 15 19.65 -3.87 -46.19
N ILE A 16 19.36 -2.90 -47.02
CA ILE A 16 18.18 -2.04 -46.89
C ILE A 16 16.97 -2.86 -47.36
N PHE A 17 16.23 -3.42 -46.39
CA PHE A 17 14.86 -3.85 -46.64
C PHE A 17 13.93 -2.65 -46.42
N THR A 18 13.45 -2.06 -47.52
CA THR A 18 12.31 -1.18 -47.49
C THR A 18 11.05 -2.03 -47.21
N ALA A 19 10.78 -2.26 -45.94
CA ALA A 19 9.46 -2.69 -45.51
C ALA A 19 8.60 -1.42 -45.37
N CYS A 20 7.62 -1.25 -46.23
CA CYS A 20 6.51 -0.35 -46.01
C CYS A 20 5.75 -0.87 -44.77
N SER A 21 6.09 -0.39 -43.58
CA SER A 21 5.21 -0.49 -42.44
C SER A 21 4.15 0.60 -42.59
N LYS A 22 2.90 0.22 -42.70
CA LYS A 22 1.81 1.13 -42.43
C LYS A 22 1.98 1.63 -41.02
N ASP A 23 2.15 2.96 -40.89
CA ASP A 23 2.09 3.66 -39.61
C ASP A 23 0.64 3.58 -39.08
N ASP A 24 0.34 2.55 -38.30
CA ASP A 24 -0.88 2.47 -37.50
C ASP A 24 -0.67 3.06 -36.08
N ASN A 25 0.33 3.92 -35.87
CA ASN A 25 0.50 4.74 -34.68
C ASN A 25 -0.35 6.02 -34.74
N LYS A 26 -1.65 5.88 -34.95
CA LYS A 26 -2.58 6.95 -34.59
C LYS A 26 -2.85 6.89 -33.14
N THR A 27 -2.31 7.85 -32.36
CA THR A 27 -2.80 8.14 -31.01
C THR A 27 -4.32 8.26 -31.11
N PRO A 28 -5.11 7.47 -30.34
CA PRO A 28 -6.56 7.55 -30.40
C PRO A 28 -7.02 8.98 -30.15
N ASN A 29 -7.96 9.45 -30.98
CA ASN A 29 -8.61 10.74 -30.71
C ASN A 29 -9.46 10.56 -29.43
N PRO A 30 -9.67 11.57 -28.57
CA PRO A 30 -10.56 11.47 -27.41
C PRO A 30 -11.96 10.90 -27.71
N THR A 31 -12.41 11.01 -28.96
CA THR A 31 -13.66 10.43 -29.46
C THR A 31 -13.60 8.92 -29.71
N ASP A 32 -12.40 8.32 -29.71
CA ASP A 32 -12.20 6.90 -30.02
C ASP A 32 -12.09 6.04 -28.72
N LEU A 33 -12.17 6.68 -27.52
CA LEU A 33 -12.11 5.97 -26.24
C LEU A 33 -13.43 5.24 -25.95
N ASP A 34 -13.31 4.03 -25.39
CA ASP A 34 -14.45 3.26 -24.92
C ASP A 34 -14.99 3.88 -23.62
N ALA A 35 -16.20 4.43 -23.68
CA ALA A 35 -16.86 5.08 -22.56
C ALA A 35 -17.09 4.13 -21.37
N ASN A 36 -17.28 2.82 -21.62
CA ASN A 36 -17.44 1.84 -20.55
C ASN A 36 -16.12 1.63 -19.79
N LYS A 37 -14.99 1.54 -20.50
CA LYS A 37 -13.66 1.41 -19.87
C LYS A 37 -13.33 2.65 -19.07
N THR A 38 -13.60 3.85 -19.60
CA THR A 38 -13.45 5.11 -18.83
C THR A 38 -14.32 5.10 -17.56
N ALA A 39 -15.56 4.60 -17.64
CA ALA A 39 -16.43 4.51 -16.47
C ALA A 39 -15.91 3.54 -15.41
N ILE A 40 -15.29 2.43 -15.81
CA ILE A 40 -14.64 1.46 -14.91
C ILE A 40 -13.45 2.11 -14.20
N LEU A 41 -12.54 2.74 -14.94
CA LEU A 41 -11.38 3.42 -14.38
C LEU A 41 -11.79 4.55 -13.43
N ARG A 42 -12.79 5.35 -13.81
CA ARG A 42 -13.36 6.39 -12.96
C ARG A 42 -13.98 5.82 -11.68
N GLN A 43 -14.72 4.71 -11.77
CA GLN A 43 -15.28 4.05 -10.59
C GLN A 43 -14.19 3.49 -9.69
N TYR A 44 -13.16 2.87 -10.26
CA TYR A 44 -12.03 2.37 -9.49
C TYR A 44 -11.33 3.48 -8.72
N VAL A 45 -10.98 4.58 -9.38
CA VAL A 45 -10.33 5.72 -8.72
C VAL A 45 -11.24 6.38 -7.68
N ASN A 46 -12.45 6.78 -8.09
CA ASN A 46 -13.32 7.61 -7.23
C ASN A 46 -14.15 6.80 -6.23
N GLY A 47 -14.38 5.51 -6.49
CA GLY A 47 -15.17 4.62 -5.65
C GLY A 47 -14.35 3.67 -4.77
N VAL A 48 -13.06 3.51 -5.05
CA VAL A 48 -12.18 2.61 -4.29
C VAL A 48 -10.93 3.34 -3.80
N ILE A 49 -10.05 3.78 -4.70
CA ILE A 49 -8.72 4.30 -4.32
C ILE A 49 -8.85 5.54 -3.44
N VAL A 50 -9.47 6.60 -3.96
CA VAL A 50 -9.57 7.89 -3.26
C VAL A 50 -10.29 7.77 -1.91
N PRO A 51 -11.46 7.08 -1.80
CA PRO A 51 -12.10 6.90 -0.50
C PRO A 51 -11.28 6.10 0.51
N THR A 52 -10.49 5.11 0.06
CA THR A 52 -9.60 4.32 0.93
C THR A 52 -8.47 5.19 1.47
N TYR A 53 -7.75 5.90 0.61
CA TYR A 53 -6.67 6.80 1.03
C TYR A 53 -7.17 7.98 1.87
N LYS A 54 -8.38 8.49 1.55
CA LYS A 54 -9.02 9.50 2.40
C LYS A 54 -9.26 8.98 3.82
N SER A 55 -9.80 7.77 3.94
CA SER A 55 -10.07 7.16 5.25
C SER A 55 -8.77 6.85 5.99
N LEU A 56 -7.74 6.39 5.29
CA LEU A 56 -6.39 6.20 5.84
C LEU A 56 -5.86 7.51 6.44
N ALA A 57 -5.84 8.59 5.64
CA ALA A 57 -5.32 9.88 6.07
C ALA A 57 -6.13 10.49 7.22
N ASP A 58 -7.47 10.40 7.19
CA ASP A 58 -8.32 10.88 8.27
C ASP A 58 -8.00 10.15 9.59
N ASN A 59 -7.86 8.82 9.57
CA ASN A 59 -7.53 8.03 10.75
C ASN A 59 -6.07 8.23 11.22
N ALA A 60 -5.13 8.42 10.32
CA ALA A 60 -3.74 8.71 10.67
C ALA A 60 -3.60 10.10 11.35
N ILE A 61 -4.35 11.11 10.91
CA ILE A 61 -4.41 12.43 11.57
C ILE A 61 -4.98 12.29 12.99
N GLU A 62 -6.06 11.52 13.16
CA GLU A 62 -6.63 11.28 14.50
C GLU A 62 -5.66 10.49 15.40
N LEU A 63 -4.93 9.53 14.84
CA LEU A 63 -3.88 8.79 15.56
C LEU A 63 -2.76 9.73 16.01
N SER A 64 -2.26 10.57 15.13
CA SER A 64 -1.24 11.58 15.43
C SER A 64 -1.69 12.50 16.56
N ALA A 65 -2.92 13.01 16.51
CA ALA A 65 -3.48 13.85 17.57
C ALA A 65 -3.57 13.14 18.93
N LEU A 66 -3.87 11.84 18.94
CA LEU A 66 -3.86 11.03 20.19
C LEU A 66 -2.45 10.79 20.70
N CYS A 67 -1.48 10.56 19.82
CA CYS A 67 -0.07 10.40 20.20
C CYS A 67 0.53 11.71 20.77
N GLU A 68 0.13 12.87 20.22
CA GLU A 68 0.51 14.16 20.76
C GLU A 68 -0.08 14.40 22.15
N GLN A 69 -1.36 14.07 22.36
CA GLN A 69 -1.97 14.11 23.69
C GLN A 69 -1.27 13.18 24.71
N LEU A 70 -0.79 12.02 24.25
CA LEU A 70 -0.02 11.09 25.07
C LEU A 70 1.33 11.70 25.49
N LYS A 71 2.01 12.42 24.58
CA LYS A 71 3.24 13.15 24.89
C LYS A 71 3.01 14.22 25.96
N GLU A 72 1.94 14.98 25.83
CA GLU A 72 1.64 16.09 26.74
C GLU A 72 1.08 15.64 28.09
N ASN A 73 0.11 14.72 28.10
CA ASN A 73 -0.65 14.31 29.28
C ASN A 73 -0.91 12.79 29.29
N PRO A 74 0.11 11.95 29.55
CA PRO A 74 -0.01 10.50 29.45
C PRO A 74 -1.12 9.93 30.35
N SER A 75 -1.94 9.04 29.81
CA SER A 75 -2.94 8.28 30.55
C SER A 75 -3.21 6.92 29.90
N GLN A 76 -3.61 5.92 30.72
CA GLN A 76 -3.96 4.60 30.19
C GLN A 76 -5.08 4.66 29.17
N GLN A 77 -6.08 5.50 29.39
CA GLN A 77 -7.20 5.69 28.48
C GLN A 77 -6.73 6.21 27.12
N LEU A 78 -5.74 7.11 27.06
CA LEU A 78 -5.17 7.59 25.81
C LEU A 78 -4.34 6.52 25.11
N VAL A 79 -3.58 5.67 25.83
CA VAL A 79 -2.88 4.52 25.23
C VAL A 79 -3.88 3.59 24.55
N GLU A 80 -4.97 3.23 25.23
CA GLU A 80 -6.03 2.39 24.66
C GLU A 80 -6.71 3.04 23.45
N ALA A 81 -7.01 4.34 23.51
CA ALA A 81 -7.62 5.08 22.40
C ALA A 81 -6.69 5.15 21.17
N ALA A 82 -5.40 5.45 21.38
CA ALA A 82 -4.40 5.48 20.32
C ALA A 82 -4.19 4.08 19.71
N SER A 83 -4.19 3.02 20.53
CA SER A 83 -4.09 1.64 20.05
C SER A 83 -5.28 1.25 19.16
N LEU A 84 -6.50 1.59 19.56
CA LEU A 84 -7.68 1.36 18.71
C LEU A 84 -7.64 2.17 17.43
N LYS A 85 -7.17 3.41 17.48
CA LYS A 85 -7.05 4.27 16.31
C LYS A 85 -5.96 3.77 15.35
N TRP A 86 -4.86 3.22 15.88
CA TRP A 86 -3.85 2.56 15.06
C TRP A 86 -4.45 1.39 14.26
N ILE A 87 -5.25 0.53 14.91
CA ILE A 87 -5.95 -0.58 14.22
C ILE A 87 -6.86 -0.07 13.10
N GLU A 88 -7.59 1.03 13.33
CA GLU A 88 -8.45 1.63 12.30
C GLU A 88 -7.65 2.22 11.14
N ALA A 89 -6.56 2.95 11.41
CA ALA A 89 -5.68 3.51 10.37
C ALA A 89 -5.00 2.37 9.59
N ARG A 90 -4.42 1.38 10.28
CA ARG A 90 -3.78 0.20 9.69
C ARG A 90 -4.71 -0.52 8.73
N LYS A 91 -5.96 -0.75 9.13
CA LYS A 91 -6.97 -1.37 8.27
C LYS A 91 -7.11 -0.69 6.90
N TYR A 92 -7.10 0.65 6.83
CA TYR A 92 -7.25 1.34 5.56
C TYR A 92 -5.96 1.31 4.73
N TRP A 93 -4.81 1.18 5.38
CA TRP A 93 -3.56 0.89 4.68
C TRP A 93 -3.63 -0.49 4.02
N GLU A 94 -3.96 -1.53 4.76
CA GLU A 94 -4.11 -2.89 4.25
C GLU A 94 -5.18 -3.01 3.16
N LEU A 95 -6.27 -2.24 3.26
CA LEU A 95 -7.29 -2.14 2.21
C LEU A 95 -6.80 -1.39 0.96
N SER A 96 -5.62 -0.80 0.97
CA SER A 96 -5.01 -0.12 -0.18
C SER A 96 -3.94 -0.96 -0.91
N GLU A 97 -3.59 -2.11 -0.39
CA GLU A 97 -2.48 -2.93 -0.89
C GLU A 97 -2.63 -3.38 -2.35
N ALA A 98 -3.85 -3.56 -2.86
CA ALA A 98 -4.07 -3.85 -4.28
C ALA A 98 -3.77 -2.66 -5.21
N PHE A 99 -3.36 -1.49 -4.70
CA PHE A 99 -3.09 -0.30 -5.50
C PHE A 99 -1.94 0.58 -4.97
N LEU A 100 -0.87 -0.05 -4.48
CA LEU A 100 0.36 0.64 -4.06
C LEU A 100 1.23 1.12 -5.24
N PHE A 101 0.80 0.89 -6.47
CA PHE A 101 1.43 1.49 -7.66
C PHE A 101 1.20 3.02 -7.73
N GLY A 102 1.97 3.71 -8.54
CA GLY A 102 1.90 5.17 -8.65
C GLY A 102 2.50 5.85 -7.42
N ALA A 103 1.76 6.73 -6.76
CA ALA A 103 2.30 7.59 -5.70
C ALA A 103 2.97 6.83 -4.54
N ALA A 104 2.42 5.69 -4.12
CA ALA A 104 3.00 4.90 -3.03
C ALA A 104 4.42 4.42 -3.37
N GLY A 105 4.62 3.89 -4.58
CA GLY A 105 5.92 3.46 -5.07
C GLY A 105 6.81 4.62 -5.50
N ASP A 106 6.31 5.54 -6.33
CA ASP A 106 7.11 6.61 -6.95
C ASP A 106 7.69 7.59 -5.93
N TYR A 107 7.01 7.80 -4.80
CA TYR A 107 7.46 8.67 -3.71
C TYR A 107 8.01 7.90 -2.51
N PHE A 108 8.20 6.59 -2.65
CA PHE A 108 8.68 5.72 -1.56
C PHE A 108 7.83 5.82 -0.29
N ILE A 109 6.51 6.09 -0.43
CA ILE A 109 5.62 6.20 0.73
C ILE A 109 5.43 4.83 1.38
N ASP A 110 5.25 3.77 0.58
CA ASP A 110 5.11 2.41 1.07
C ASP A 110 6.27 2.01 2.00
N PRO A 111 7.55 1.93 1.59
CA PRO A 111 8.62 1.58 2.51
C PRO A 111 8.85 2.62 3.63
N HIS A 112 8.33 3.85 3.49
CA HIS A 112 8.43 4.87 4.53
C HIS A 112 7.48 4.58 5.70
N ILE A 113 6.25 4.18 5.41
CA ILE A 113 5.21 4.02 6.44
C ILE A 113 4.96 2.57 6.86
N ASP A 114 5.49 1.58 6.11
CA ASP A 114 5.20 0.16 6.35
C ASP A 114 6.43 -0.77 6.27
N SER A 115 7.62 -0.28 6.63
CA SER A 115 8.82 -1.12 6.68
C SER A 115 8.81 -2.08 7.87
N TRP A 116 8.92 -3.38 7.58
CA TRP A 116 9.06 -4.46 8.54
C TRP A 116 10.29 -5.33 8.25
N PRO A 117 10.95 -5.93 9.24
CA PRO A 117 10.74 -5.80 10.68
C PRO A 117 11.32 -4.51 11.29
N LEU A 118 10.73 -4.06 12.41
CA LEU A 118 11.24 -2.91 13.17
C LEU A 118 12.67 -3.18 13.67
N LYS A 119 13.57 -2.22 13.43
CA LYS A 119 14.98 -2.30 13.88
C LYS A 119 15.14 -1.91 15.34
N LYS A 120 14.72 -2.82 16.25
CA LYS A 120 14.69 -2.52 17.69
C LYS A 120 16.02 -2.01 18.28
N SER A 121 17.17 -2.56 17.87
CA SER A 121 18.48 -2.07 18.37
C SER A 121 18.72 -0.61 18.00
N SER A 122 18.38 -0.21 16.79
CA SER A 122 18.48 1.18 16.32
C SER A 122 17.46 2.08 17.03
N LEU A 123 16.26 1.57 17.31
CA LEU A 123 15.27 2.29 18.11
C LEU A 123 15.79 2.54 19.52
N ASP A 124 16.39 1.55 20.17
CA ASP A 124 16.99 1.72 21.50
C ASP A 124 18.11 2.79 21.48
N GLU A 125 18.88 2.89 20.41
CA GLU A 125 19.89 3.96 20.22
C GLU A 125 19.23 5.35 20.09
N VAL A 126 18.15 5.47 19.32
CA VAL A 126 17.37 6.70 19.17
C VAL A 126 16.80 7.15 20.50
N LEU A 127 16.11 6.27 21.23
CA LEU A 127 15.47 6.58 22.51
C LEU A 127 16.48 6.98 23.60
N ASN A 128 17.73 6.56 23.50
CA ASN A 128 18.80 6.94 24.42
C ASN A 128 19.61 8.17 23.97
N ASN A 129 19.32 8.75 22.80
CA ASN A 129 20.00 9.93 22.29
C ASN A 129 19.26 11.20 22.74
N SER A 130 19.75 11.84 23.80
CA SER A 130 19.11 13.02 24.40
C SER A 130 19.02 14.23 23.45
N SER A 131 19.96 14.39 22.52
CA SER A 131 19.91 15.48 21.54
C SER A 131 18.80 15.25 20.52
N LEU A 132 18.66 14.03 20.03
CA LEU A 132 17.61 13.65 19.08
C LEU A 132 16.23 13.68 19.77
N MET A 133 16.13 13.24 21.03
CA MET A 133 14.86 13.35 21.76
C MET A 133 14.44 14.80 21.98
N ALA A 134 15.39 15.72 22.19
CA ALA A 134 15.08 17.14 22.28
C ALA A 134 14.59 17.73 20.94
N GLU A 135 15.17 17.31 19.84
CA GLU A 135 14.68 17.63 18.48
C GLU A 135 13.27 17.11 18.23
N LEU A 136 13.03 15.82 18.52
CA LEU A 136 11.72 15.19 18.32
C LEU A 136 10.62 15.71 19.26
N ALA A 137 10.99 16.37 20.35
CA ALA A 137 10.03 17.01 21.26
C ALA A 137 9.48 18.32 20.73
N GLU A 138 10.13 18.95 19.74
CA GLU A 138 9.70 20.21 19.14
C GLU A 138 8.47 19.99 18.23
N ASP A 139 7.57 20.97 18.19
CA ASP A 139 6.41 20.93 17.29
C ASP A 139 6.85 20.94 15.82
N GLY A 140 6.29 20.05 15.01
CA GLY A 140 6.65 19.92 13.59
C GLY A 140 7.98 19.21 13.33
N ALA A 141 8.55 18.54 14.32
CA ALA A 141 9.80 17.78 14.20
C ALA A 141 9.76 16.70 13.11
N ALA A 142 8.56 16.19 12.78
CA ALA A 142 8.36 15.20 11.73
C ALA A 142 8.80 15.72 10.34
N ALA A 143 8.61 17.00 10.05
CA ALA A 143 9.00 17.60 8.77
C ALA A 143 10.53 17.66 8.58
N ASP A 144 11.29 17.87 9.66
CA ASP A 144 12.73 18.17 9.61
C ASP A 144 13.63 16.99 10.06
N GLY A 145 13.15 16.14 10.98
CA GLY A 145 14.01 15.23 11.77
C GLY A 145 14.22 13.84 11.17
N PHE A 146 13.36 13.35 10.28
CA PHE A 146 13.36 11.93 9.87
C PHE A 146 14.27 11.59 8.70
N SER A 147 14.90 12.55 8.05
CA SER A 147 15.87 12.28 6.98
C SER A 147 17.08 11.46 7.47
N THR A 148 17.32 11.38 8.78
CA THR A 148 18.41 10.63 9.41
C THR A 148 17.97 9.28 9.98
N LEU A 149 16.67 9.08 10.23
CA LEU A 149 16.12 7.79 10.64
C LEU A 149 15.82 6.93 9.40
N GLY A 150 16.31 5.72 9.34
CA GLY A 150 15.95 4.81 8.25
C GLY A 150 14.49 4.34 8.37
N TYR A 151 13.87 3.95 7.26
CA TYR A 151 12.46 3.51 7.20
C TYR A 151 12.06 2.45 8.23
N GLY A 152 12.97 1.57 8.63
CA GLY A 152 12.73 0.60 9.70
C GLY A 152 12.56 1.20 11.12
N LEU A 153 12.47 2.52 11.25
CA LEU A 153 12.19 3.26 12.50
C LEU A 153 11.02 4.24 12.32
N LEU A 154 10.26 4.13 11.23
CA LEU A 154 9.15 5.01 10.90
C LEU A 154 7.86 4.21 10.67
N GLY A 155 6.76 4.92 10.51
CA GLY A 155 5.51 4.34 10.05
C GLY A 155 4.76 3.50 11.08
N PHE A 156 3.90 2.63 10.58
CA PHE A 156 2.95 1.85 11.39
C PHE A 156 3.63 0.99 12.45
N HIS A 157 4.70 0.26 12.10
CA HIS A 157 5.34 -0.68 13.03
C HIS A 157 6.14 0.01 14.14
N ALA A 158 6.61 1.23 13.91
CA ALA A 158 7.24 2.05 14.93
C ALA A 158 6.20 2.54 15.97
N VAL A 159 5.05 3.02 15.51
CA VAL A 159 3.91 3.40 16.37
C VAL A 159 3.35 2.18 17.10
N GLU A 160 3.21 1.05 16.42
CA GLU A 160 2.76 -0.23 16.98
C GLU A 160 3.65 -0.65 18.17
N TYR A 161 4.96 -0.59 18.01
CA TYR A 161 5.91 -0.97 19.05
C TYR A 161 5.67 -0.21 20.37
N VAL A 162 5.39 1.09 20.27
CA VAL A 162 5.15 1.91 21.46
C VAL A 162 3.79 1.62 22.10
N LEU A 163 2.76 1.41 21.27
CA LEU A 163 1.39 1.27 21.75
C LEU A 163 1.02 -0.15 22.21
N PHE A 164 1.66 -1.19 21.65
CA PHE A 164 1.22 -2.58 21.87
C PHE A 164 2.29 -3.47 22.50
N ARG A 165 1.82 -4.46 23.25
CA ARG A 165 2.61 -5.60 23.71
C ARG A 165 1.71 -6.82 23.85
N ASP A 166 2.16 -7.96 23.31
CA ASP A 166 1.46 -9.25 23.41
C ASP A 166 -0.04 -9.19 22.99
N GLY A 167 -0.34 -8.43 21.95
CA GLY A 167 -1.69 -8.32 21.38
C GLY A 167 -2.62 -7.35 22.11
N HIS A 168 -2.10 -6.58 23.05
CA HIS A 168 -2.88 -5.64 23.87
C HIS A 168 -2.22 -4.26 23.92
N ALA A 169 -3.01 -3.22 24.17
CA ALA A 169 -2.46 -1.91 24.54
C ALA A 169 -1.52 -2.05 25.74
N ARG A 170 -0.35 -1.40 25.68
CA ARG A 170 0.62 -1.44 26.76
C ARG A 170 0.09 -0.77 28.02
N GLU A 171 0.55 -1.24 29.17
CA GLU A 171 0.35 -0.52 30.41
C GLU A 171 1.13 0.81 30.38
N LEU A 172 0.49 1.88 30.83
CA LEU A 172 1.08 3.22 30.85
C LEU A 172 2.44 3.24 31.58
N SER A 173 2.55 2.47 32.66
CA SER A 173 3.78 2.36 33.48
C SER A 173 4.97 1.77 32.73
N ASP A 174 4.75 1.10 31.65
CA ASP A 174 5.77 0.40 30.86
C ASP A 174 6.25 1.24 29.65
N ILE A 175 5.68 2.42 29.45
CA ILE A 175 6.03 3.34 28.36
C ILE A 175 6.78 4.54 28.96
N SER A 176 8.00 4.78 28.47
CA SER A 176 8.82 5.90 28.91
C SER A 176 8.42 7.21 28.24
N GLU A 177 8.82 8.34 28.85
CA GLU A 177 8.64 9.68 28.28
C GLU A 177 9.26 9.79 26.87
N ASN A 178 10.47 9.25 26.67
CA ASN A 178 11.11 9.25 25.35
C ASN A 178 10.35 8.43 24.31
N GLU A 179 9.68 7.33 24.71
CA GLU A 179 8.81 6.58 23.79
C GLU A 179 7.57 7.39 23.40
N PHE A 180 6.99 8.20 24.28
CA PHE A 180 5.88 9.10 23.95
C PHE A 180 6.31 10.21 22.98
N ILE A 181 7.47 10.83 23.23
CA ILE A 181 8.04 11.85 22.34
C ILE A 181 8.27 11.27 20.93
N TYR A 182 8.96 10.14 20.86
CA TYR A 182 9.22 9.44 19.60
C TYR A 182 7.93 9.07 18.89
N ASN A 183 6.96 8.50 19.60
CA ASN A 183 5.70 8.06 19.05
C ASN A 183 4.86 9.20 18.46
N ALA A 184 4.84 10.36 19.12
CA ALA A 184 4.14 11.54 18.62
C ALA A 184 4.73 12.01 17.29
N ALA A 185 6.05 12.13 17.21
CA ALA A 185 6.74 12.56 15.98
C ALA A 185 6.55 11.54 14.82
N VAL A 186 6.68 10.23 15.09
CA VAL A 186 6.48 9.19 14.05
C VAL A 186 5.02 9.12 13.60
N ALA A 187 4.05 9.32 14.49
CA ALA A 187 2.64 9.35 14.11
C ALA A 187 2.28 10.60 13.30
N GLU A 188 2.93 11.74 13.55
CA GLU A 188 2.80 12.96 12.75
C GLU A 188 3.34 12.74 11.32
N ASP A 189 4.54 12.18 11.19
CA ASP A 189 5.12 11.81 9.90
C ASP A 189 4.21 10.84 9.12
N LEU A 190 3.74 9.79 9.77
CA LEU A 190 2.77 8.85 9.19
C LEU A 190 1.53 9.57 8.66
N ALA A 191 0.97 10.52 9.42
CA ALA A 191 -0.19 11.30 8.98
C ALA A 191 0.14 12.16 7.76
N ILE A 192 1.29 12.82 7.72
CA ILE A 192 1.74 13.63 6.58
C ILE A 192 1.89 12.77 5.32
N GLN A 193 2.54 11.61 5.40
CA GLN A 193 2.73 10.72 4.24
C GLN A 193 1.39 10.17 3.72
N THR A 194 0.47 9.81 4.60
CA THR A 194 -0.87 9.35 4.20
C THR A 194 -1.71 10.45 3.55
N VAL A 195 -1.58 11.69 4.02
CA VAL A 195 -2.19 12.89 3.39
C VAL A 195 -1.58 13.14 2.00
N ARG A 196 -0.27 13.01 1.86
CA ARG A 196 0.40 13.10 0.56
C ARG A 196 -0.15 12.07 -0.42
N LEU A 197 -0.35 10.85 0.04
CA LEU A 197 -0.91 9.76 -0.77
C LEU A 197 -2.34 10.06 -1.22
N GLU A 198 -3.22 10.53 -0.32
CA GLU A 198 -4.57 10.98 -0.69
C GLU A 198 -4.52 12.11 -1.72
N ALA A 199 -3.72 13.15 -1.48
CA ALA A 199 -3.62 14.30 -2.36
C ALA A 199 -3.05 13.94 -3.75
N SER A 200 -2.14 12.96 -3.83
CA SER A 200 -1.58 12.47 -5.08
C SER A 200 -2.63 11.76 -5.95
N TRP A 201 -3.60 11.08 -5.35
CA TRP A 201 -4.66 10.39 -6.09
C TRP A 201 -5.91 11.26 -6.32
N ALA A 202 -6.33 12.00 -5.32
CA ALA A 202 -7.51 12.85 -5.42
C ALA A 202 -7.25 14.15 -6.17
N GLY A 203 -6.00 14.63 -6.17
CA GLY A 203 -5.60 15.97 -6.56
C GLY A 203 -5.68 16.96 -5.40
N MET A 204 -4.69 17.84 -5.28
CA MET A 204 -4.51 18.80 -4.18
C MET A 204 -5.76 19.67 -3.91
N SER A 205 -6.51 20.05 -4.95
CA SER A 205 -7.73 20.83 -4.82
C SER A 205 -8.89 20.09 -4.15
N ASN A 206 -8.85 18.77 -4.10
CA ASN A 206 -9.92 17.91 -3.59
C ASN A 206 -9.69 17.44 -2.15
N VAL A 207 -8.53 17.69 -1.57
CA VAL A 207 -8.29 17.48 -0.14
C VAL A 207 -8.70 18.71 0.70
N THR A 208 -8.92 18.50 2.00
CA THR A 208 -9.36 19.58 2.90
C THR A 208 -8.29 20.68 3.07
N PRO A 209 -8.66 21.90 3.44
CA PRO A 209 -7.68 22.97 3.73
C PRO A 209 -6.66 22.56 4.80
N VAL A 210 -7.07 21.82 5.83
CA VAL A 210 -6.16 21.31 6.88
C VAL A 210 -5.09 20.40 6.28
N LYS A 211 -5.49 19.42 5.46
CA LYS A 211 -4.56 18.49 4.80
C LYS A 211 -3.61 19.21 3.83
N ARG A 212 -4.11 20.26 3.14
CA ARG A 212 -3.22 21.10 2.31
C ARG A 212 -2.18 21.81 3.14
N GLY A 213 -2.59 22.42 4.26
CA GLY A 213 -1.67 23.06 5.20
C GLY A 213 -0.59 22.11 5.70
N MET A 214 -0.95 20.87 6.08
CA MET A 214 0.02 19.85 6.51
C MET A 214 1.09 19.57 5.44
N LEU A 215 0.71 19.50 4.17
CA LEU A 215 1.68 19.26 3.08
C LEU A 215 2.52 20.53 2.78
N GLU A 216 1.93 21.72 2.87
CA GLU A 216 2.63 22.99 2.69
C GLU A 216 3.65 23.22 3.81
N ASP A 217 3.29 22.93 5.07
CA ASP A 217 4.17 23.06 6.24
C ASP A 217 5.32 22.03 6.18
N ALA A 218 5.06 20.85 5.65
CA ALA A 218 6.08 19.81 5.45
C ALA A 218 6.89 19.95 4.14
N GLU A 219 6.64 21.00 3.35
CA GLU A 219 7.25 21.22 2.04
C GLU A 219 7.12 20.03 1.07
N LEU A 220 6.02 19.26 1.20
CA LEU A 220 5.77 18.06 0.38
C LEU A 220 4.74 18.32 -0.72
N GLU A 221 5.17 18.09 -1.96
CA GLU A 221 4.29 18.16 -3.12
C GLU A 221 3.62 16.81 -3.40
N PRO A 222 2.32 16.77 -3.73
CA PRO A 222 1.64 15.53 -4.13
C PRO A 222 2.02 15.09 -5.55
N GLY A 223 2.78 15.91 -6.29
CA GLY A 223 3.22 15.63 -7.64
C GLY A 223 2.08 15.59 -8.67
N MET A 224 2.08 14.58 -9.57
CA MET A 224 1.01 14.43 -10.55
C MET A 224 -0.28 13.94 -9.87
N ASN A 225 -1.43 14.20 -10.52
CA ASN A 225 -2.70 13.60 -10.13
C ASN A 225 -2.80 12.19 -10.76
N TYR A 226 -2.47 11.16 -9.98
CA TYR A 226 -2.49 9.76 -10.43
C TYR A 226 -3.91 9.29 -10.78
N GLY A 227 -4.91 9.73 -10.02
CA GLY A 227 -6.31 9.39 -10.29
C GLY A 227 -6.77 9.94 -11.64
N GLU A 228 -6.50 11.21 -11.92
CA GLU A 228 -6.84 11.80 -13.21
C GLU A 228 -6.05 11.15 -14.35
N THR A 229 -4.76 10.85 -14.13
CA THR A 229 -3.92 10.16 -15.10
C THR A 229 -4.50 8.79 -15.46
N MET A 230 -4.97 8.01 -14.48
CA MET A 230 -5.59 6.71 -14.72
C MET A 230 -6.95 6.82 -15.41
N ILE A 231 -7.81 7.75 -14.99
CA ILE A 231 -9.12 7.98 -15.61
C ILE A 231 -8.98 8.38 -17.08
N ASN A 232 -7.93 9.15 -17.41
CA ASN A 232 -7.63 9.64 -18.75
C ASN A 232 -6.69 8.68 -19.53
N ALA A 233 -6.64 7.41 -19.17
CA ALA A 233 -5.87 6.40 -19.90
C ALA A 233 -6.28 6.35 -21.38
N GLY A 234 -5.28 6.26 -22.28
CA GLY A 234 -5.47 6.26 -23.72
C GLY A 234 -5.66 7.64 -24.34
N MET A 235 -5.76 8.71 -23.57
CA MET A 235 -5.80 10.08 -24.10
C MET A 235 -4.43 10.53 -24.61
N ALA A 236 -4.44 11.38 -25.62
CA ALA A 236 -3.22 11.98 -26.16
C ALA A 236 -2.44 12.73 -25.04
N GLY A 237 -1.15 12.41 -24.91
CA GLY A 237 -0.30 13.00 -23.88
C GLY A 237 -0.23 12.20 -22.56
N ASN A 238 -1.08 11.19 -22.38
CA ASN A 238 -0.94 10.26 -21.25
C ASN A 238 0.25 9.31 -21.47
N SER A 239 1.34 9.54 -20.77
CA SER A 239 2.56 8.74 -20.87
C SER A 239 2.55 7.48 -20.01
N SER A 240 1.75 7.47 -18.93
CA SER A 240 1.64 6.35 -17.99
C SER A 240 0.79 5.22 -18.56
N TYR A 241 -0.35 5.56 -19.18
CA TYR A 241 -1.28 4.59 -19.75
C TYR A 241 -1.59 4.96 -21.20
N LYS A 242 -0.92 4.29 -22.15
CA LYS A 242 -1.09 4.55 -23.59
C LYS A 242 -2.45 4.11 -24.11
N THR A 243 -3.03 3.10 -23.45
CA THR A 243 -4.38 2.58 -23.74
C THR A 243 -5.18 2.44 -22.44
N GLN A 244 -6.50 2.34 -22.58
CA GLN A 244 -7.37 2.05 -21.44
C GLN A 244 -7.14 0.62 -20.90
N ILE A 245 -6.71 -0.31 -21.74
CA ILE A 245 -6.35 -1.66 -21.36
C ILE A 245 -5.12 -1.63 -20.44
N ASP A 246 -4.12 -0.81 -20.70
CA ASP A 246 -2.93 -0.71 -19.82
C ASP A 246 -3.34 -0.36 -18.38
N ALA A 247 -4.27 0.58 -18.20
CA ALA A 247 -4.77 0.96 -16.88
C ALA A 247 -5.63 -0.15 -16.22
N MET A 248 -6.42 -0.89 -17.02
CA MET A 248 -7.19 -2.04 -16.51
C MET A 248 -6.28 -3.21 -16.13
N VAL A 249 -5.21 -3.44 -16.89
CA VAL A 249 -4.15 -4.42 -16.55
C VAL A 249 -3.47 -4.01 -15.24
N GLN A 250 -3.11 -2.73 -15.07
CA GLN A 250 -2.49 -2.25 -13.84
C GLN A 250 -3.38 -2.50 -12.60
N LEU A 251 -4.69 -2.31 -12.71
CA LEU A 251 -5.65 -2.63 -11.65
C LEU A 251 -5.59 -4.12 -11.25
N LEU A 252 -5.60 -5.02 -12.23
CA LEU A 252 -5.52 -6.46 -11.98
C LEU A 252 -4.13 -6.89 -11.50
N GLN A 253 -3.07 -6.25 -12.02
CA GLN A 253 -1.69 -6.54 -11.61
C GLN A 253 -1.46 -6.21 -10.14
N GLY A 254 -1.87 -5.03 -9.66
CA GLY A 254 -1.76 -4.69 -8.24
C GLY A 254 -2.53 -5.67 -7.34
N ALA A 255 -3.68 -6.17 -7.82
CA ALA A 255 -4.41 -7.22 -7.12
C ALA A 255 -3.67 -8.58 -7.12
N SER A 256 -2.98 -8.92 -8.21
CA SER A 256 -2.15 -10.13 -8.30
C SER A 256 -0.92 -10.03 -7.41
N ASP A 257 -0.24 -8.89 -7.43
CA ASP A 257 0.98 -8.64 -6.67
C ASP A 257 0.73 -8.81 -5.15
N ILE A 258 -0.33 -8.21 -4.59
CA ILE A 258 -0.63 -8.38 -3.16
C ILE A 258 -1.11 -9.81 -2.84
N SER A 259 -1.77 -10.51 -3.76
CA SER A 259 -2.15 -11.91 -3.55
C SER A 259 -0.92 -12.81 -3.46
N ASP A 260 0.09 -12.56 -4.29
CA ASP A 260 1.41 -13.21 -4.23
C ASP A 260 2.13 -12.87 -2.93
N GLU A 261 2.18 -11.59 -2.58
CA GLU A 261 2.88 -11.13 -1.38
C GLU A 261 2.31 -11.72 -0.10
N VAL A 262 0.98 -11.74 0.07
CA VAL A 262 0.35 -12.37 1.24
C VAL A 262 0.70 -13.85 1.32
N GLY A 263 0.60 -14.59 0.21
CA GLY A 263 0.87 -16.02 0.17
C GLY A 263 2.34 -16.36 0.33
N ASN A 264 3.20 -15.72 -0.46
CA ASN A 264 4.58 -16.16 -0.66
C ASN A 264 5.61 -15.34 0.11
N THR A 265 5.23 -14.22 0.73
CA THR A 265 6.11 -13.37 1.56
C THR A 265 5.55 -13.26 2.98
N LYS A 266 4.44 -12.54 3.18
CA LYS A 266 3.92 -12.18 4.52
C LYS A 266 3.60 -13.42 5.39
N ILE A 267 3.07 -14.50 4.80
CA ILE A 267 2.79 -15.76 5.50
C ILE A 267 4.00 -16.70 5.42
N THR A 268 4.57 -16.89 4.24
CA THR A 268 5.54 -17.97 3.98
C THR A 268 6.93 -17.68 4.56
N ASP A 269 7.41 -16.43 4.57
CA ASP A 269 8.73 -16.10 5.10
C ASP A 269 8.87 -16.41 6.59
N PRO A 270 7.95 -16.02 7.50
CA PRO A 270 7.99 -16.43 8.89
C PRO A 270 7.90 -17.95 9.09
N VAL A 271 7.13 -18.66 8.24
CA VAL A 271 7.04 -20.13 8.27
C VAL A 271 8.37 -20.76 7.93
N ASN A 272 9.04 -20.29 6.88
CA ASN A 272 10.30 -20.85 6.40
C ASN A 272 11.49 -20.50 7.31
N SER A 273 11.56 -19.27 7.81
CA SER A 273 12.62 -18.83 8.71
C SER A 273 12.47 -19.41 10.11
N GLY A 274 11.24 -19.70 10.53
CA GLY A 274 10.91 -20.04 11.91
C GLY A 274 11.15 -18.89 12.89
N ASN A 275 11.44 -17.68 12.37
CA ASN A 275 11.67 -16.48 13.17
C ASN A 275 10.36 -15.72 13.34
N VAL A 276 9.82 -15.77 14.52
CA VAL A 276 8.54 -15.07 14.84
C VAL A 276 8.64 -13.54 14.73
N LEU A 277 9.83 -12.97 14.70
CA LEU A 277 10.03 -11.53 14.49
C LEU A 277 9.88 -11.12 13.02
N ASP A 278 9.85 -12.09 12.10
CA ASP A 278 9.54 -11.84 10.69
C ASP A 278 8.02 -11.72 10.46
N VAL A 279 7.20 -11.97 11.49
CA VAL A 279 5.74 -11.80 11.44
C VAL A 279 5.37 -10.32 11.50
N GLU A 280 4.66 -9.85 10.49
CA GLU A 280 4.11 -8.50 10.42
C GLU A 280 3.07 -8.27 11.52
N SER A 281 2.97 -7.02 12.03
CA SER A 281 2.10 -6.66 13.17
C SER A 281 2.32 -7.57 14.39
N TRP A 282 3.59 -7.79 14.69
CA TRP A 282 4.04 -8.75 15.72
C TRP A 282 3.62 -8.34 17.14
N TYR A 283 3.57 -7.04 17.44
CA TYR A 283 3.28 -6.52 18.79
C TYR A 283 1.79 -6.48 19.08
N SER A 284 0.99 -6.08 18.10
CA SER A 284 -0.47 -5.97 18.19
C SER A 284 -1.20 -7.29 17.96
N TRP A 285 -0.54 -8.28 17.36
CA TRP A 285 -1.11 -9.53 16.86
C TRP A 285 -2.16 -9.35 15.78
N ASN A 286 -2.05 -8.27 15.00
CA ASN A 286 -3.06 -7.90 14.00
C ASN A 286 -2.89 -8.62 12.66
N SER A 287 -1.81 -9.40 12.45
CA SER A 287 -1.43 -10.00 11.15
C SER A 287 -2.58 -10.64 10.37
N ILE A 288 -3.47 -11.41 11.04
CA ILE A 288 -4.57 -12.09 10.36
C ILE A 288 -5.61 -11.08 9.83
N ALA A 289 -5.84 -10.00 10.57
CA ALA A 289 -6.71 -8.91 10.12
C ALA A 289 -6.08 -8.18 8.95
N ASP A 290 -4.78 -7.89 9.02
CA ASP A 290 -4.00 -7.23 7.97
C ASP A 290 -4.06 -8.05 6.67
N PHE A 291 -3.67 -9.31 6.69
CA PHE A 291 -3.69 -10.18 5.53
C PHE A 291 -5.10 -10.38 4.96
N THR A 292 -6.11 -10.44 5.83
CA THR A 292 -7.52 -10.51 5.39
C THR A 292 -7.94 -9.23 4.66
N ASP A 293 -7.50 -8.07 5.14
CA ASP A 293 -7.79 -6.78 4.51
C ASP A 293 -6.98 -6.58 3.22
N ASN A 294 -5.76 -7.14 3.11
CA ASN A 294 -5.05 -7.24 1.84
C ASN A 294 -5.90 -7.96 0.77
N ILE A 295 -6.42 -9.13 1.07
CA ILE A 295 -7.27 -9.86 0.10
C ILE A 295 -8.62 -9.16 -0.12
N ARG A 296 -9.15 -8.45 0.88
CA ARG A 296 -10.32 -7.58 0.69
C ARG A 296 -10.04 -6.41 -0.24
N SER A 297 -8.81 -5.89 -0.26
CA SER A 297 -8.41 -4.85 -1.22
C SER A 297 -8.51 -5.34 -2.67
N VAL A 298 -8.13 -6.61 -2.92
CA VAL A 298 -8.32 -7.29 -4.22
C VAL A 298 -9.80 -7.33 -4.61
N ARG A 299 -10.67 -7.76 -3.68
CA ARG A 299 -12.12 -7.76 -3.91
C ARG A 299 -12.64 -6.36 -4.24
N ASN A 300 -12.25 -5.35 -3.46
CA ASN A 300 -12.70 -3.98 -3.63
C ASN A 300 -12.26 -3.41 -4.98
N ALA A 301 -11.02 -3.66 -5.40
CA ALA A 301 -10.50 -3.29 -6.71
C ALA A 301 -11.30 -3.96 -7.84
N TYR A 302 -11.50 -5.26 -7.78
CA TYR A 302 -12.20 -6.02 -8.80
C TYR A 302 -13.70 -5.68 -8.86
N TYR A 303 -14.37 -5.51 -7.70
CA TYR A 303 -15.80 -5.19 -7.60
C TYR A 303 -16.12 -3.70 -7.82
N GLY A 304 -15.12 -2.81 -7.72
CA GLY A 304 -15.29 -1.36 -7.85
C GLY A 304 -16.11 -0.76 -6.70
N SER A 305 -16.06 -1.35 -5.49
CA SER A 305 -16.78 -0.89 -4.32
C SER A 305 -16.10 -1.31 -3.02
N LEU A 306 -16.37 -0.60 -1.93
CA LEU A 306 -15.83 -0.89 -0.59
C LEU A 306 -16.76 -1.74 0.28
N ASP A 307 -18.02 -1.88 -0.12
CA ASP A 307 -19.07 -2.60 0.64
C ASP A 307 -19.22 -4.08 0.25
N GLY A 308 -18.38 -4.56 -0.69
CA GLY A 308 -18.40 -5.92 -1.18
C GLY A 308 -19.50 -6.22 -2.21
N THR A 309 -20.26 -5.21 -2.66
CA THR A 309 -21.20 -5.35 -3.77
C THR A 309 -20.50 -5.07 -5.11
N VAL A 310 -20.96 -5.71 -6.18
CA VAL A 310 -20.37 -5.48 -7.52
C VAL A 310 -20.97 -4.22 -8.12
N ASN A 311 -20.13 -3.23 -8.41
CA ASN A 311 -20.54 -2.02 -9.11
C ASN A 311 -20.78 -2.32 -10.60
N ALA A 312 -21.76 -1.67 -11.19
CA ALA A 312 -22.07 -1.82 -12.64
C ALA A 312 -20.88 -1.37 -13.51
N ASN A 313 -20.08 -0.41 -13.06
CA ASN A 313 -18.87 0.08 -13.70
C ASN A 313 -17.62 -0.51 -13.01
N SER A 314 -17.44 -1.82 -13.03
CA SER A 314 -16.31 -2.51 -12.40
C SER A 314 -15.66 -3.50 -13.35
N MET A 315 -14.45 -3.95 -12.99
CA MET A 315 -13.78 -5.05 -13.69
C MET A 315 -14.63 -6.31 -13.66
N ALA A 316 -15.26 -6.62 -12.52
CA ALA A 316 -16.15 -7.76 -12.36
C ALA A 316 -17.34 -7.70 -13.34
N SER A 317 -18.00 -6.55 -13.48
CA SER A 317 -19.08 -6.37 -14.44
C SER A 317 -18.61 -6.44 -15.91
N PHE A 318 -17.41 -5.96 -16.18
CA PHE A 318 -16.77 -6.08 -17.49
C PHE A 318 -16.47 -7.55 -17.82
N MET A 319 -15.81 -8.27 -16.91
CA MET A 319 -15.45 -9.67 -17.11
C MET A 319 -16.69 -10.59 -17.19
N ALA A 320 -17.70 -10.35 -16.36
CA ALA A 320 -18.97 -11.08 -16.46
C ALA A 320 -19.63 -11.00 -17.85
N LYS A 321 -19.44 -9.89 -18.54
CA LYS A 321 -20.00 -9.66 -19.90
C LYS A 321 -19.11 -10.25 -21.01
N HIS A 322 -17.79 -10.23 -20.84
CA HIS A 322 -16.83 -10.59 -21.90
C HIS A 322 -16.20 -11.97 -21.71
N ASN A 323 -16.01 -12.41 -20.45
CA ASN A 323 -15.36 -13.67 -20.06
C ASN A 323 -16.01 -14.25 -18.79
N THR A 324 -17.30 -14.61 -18.88
CA THR A 324 -18.11 -15.05 -17.73
C THR A 324 -17.48 -16.17 -16.89
N SER A 325 -16.80 -17.14 -17.52
CA SER A 325 -16.16 -18.24 -16.81
C SER A 325 -14.99 -17.78 -15.96
N ILE A 326 -14.20 -16.82 -16.44
CA ILE A 326 -13.08 -16.22 -15.72
C ILE A 326 -13.62 -15.37 -14.55
N ASP A 327 -14.66 -14.56 -14.77
CA ASP A 327 -15.30 -13.78 -13.71
C ASP A 327 -15.80 -14.66 -12.57
N LEU A 328 -16.51 -15.75 -12.88
CA LEU A 328 -17.04 -16.67 -11.86
C LEU A 328 -15.91 -17.35 -11.07
N ALA A 329 -14.85 -17.78 -11.76
CA ALA A 329 -13.69 -18.40 -11.11
C ALA A 329 -12.94 -17.42 -10.22
N LEU A 330 -12.72 -16.19 -10.69
CA LEU A 330 -12.01 -15.16 -9.92
C LEU A 330 -12.80 -14.72 -8.68
N ARG A 331 -14.11 -14.52 -8.79
CA ARG A 331 -14.97 -14.22 -7.61
C ARG A 331 -14.92 -15.35 -6.57
N ALA A 332 -14.98 -16.59 -7.03
CA ALA A 332 -14.89 -17.75 -6.12
C ALA A 332 -13.52 -17.82 -5.42
N ALA A 333 -12.42 -17.54 -6.14
CA ALA A 333 -11.07 -17.51 -5.56
C ALA A 333 -10.91 -16.34 -4.56
N ILE A 334 -11.42 -15.15 -4.85
CA ILE A 334 -11.43 -14.01 -3.91
C ILE A 334 -12.16 -14.39 -2.61
N ASP A 335 -13.37 -14.91 -2.71
CA ASP A 335 -14.17 -15.28 -1.53
C ASP A 335 -13.51 -16.42 -0.74
N HIS A 336 -12.88 -17.37 -1.44
CA HIS A 336 -12.14 -18.47 -0.84
C HIS A 336 -10.91 -17.95 -0.09
N ALA A 337 -10.09 -17.11 -0.69
CA ALA A 337 -8.88 -16.55 -0.08
C ALA A 337 -9.22 -15.69 1.16
N ILE A 338 -10.20 -14.77 1.08
CA ILE A 338 -10.65 -13.98 2.24
C ILE A 338 -11.05 -14.89 3.40
N LYS A 339 -11.85 -15.93 3.12
CA LYS A 339 -12.34 -16.84 4.15
C LYS A 339 -11.23 -17.68 4.76
N THR A 340 -10.30 -18.14 3.93
CA THR A 340 -9.24 -19.08 4.36
C THR A 340 -8.17 -18.33 5.16
N VAL A 341 -7.75 -17.12 4.72
CA VAL A 341 -6.85 -16.26 5.48
C VAL A 341 -7.45 -15.87 6.83
N ALA A 342 -8.71 -15.45 6.86
CA ALA A 342 -9.40 -15.11 8.10
C ALA A 342 -9.59 -16.31 9.06
N ALA A 343 -9.50 -17.53 8.57
CA ALA A 343 -9.64 -18.76 9.37
C ALA A 343 -8.31 -19.24 9.98
N MET A 344 -7.18 -18.58 9.70
CA MET A 344 -5.92 -18.91 10.35
C MET A 344 -6.03 -18.79 11.87
N PRO A 345 -5.37 -19.67 12.64
CA PRO A 345 -5.44 -19.61 14.12
C PRO A 345 -4.73 -18.37 14.65
N ALA A 346 -5.41 -17.61 15.50
CA ALA A 346 -4.84 -16.43 16.16
C ALA A 346 -4.13 -16.78 17.46
N PRO A 347 -3.04 -16.06 17.82
CA PRO A 347 -2.34 -15.12 16.96
C PRO A 347 -1.46 -15.87 15.95
N PHE A 348 -1.30 -15.35 14.74
CA PHE A 348 -0.55 -15.99 13.65
C PHE A 348 0.87 -16.39 14.08
N ARG A 349 1.59 -15.50 14.77
CA ARG A 349 2.95 -15.72 15.29
C ARG A 349 3.13 -17.02 16.10
N ASN A 350 2.07 -17.52 16.72
CA ASN A 350 2.10 -18.74 17.52
C ASN A 350 1.66 -19.99 16.75
N HIS A 351 1.25 -19.83 15.50
CA HIS A 351 0.60 -20.88 14.72
C HIS A 351 1.15 -21.03 13.28
N LEU A 352 2.44 -20.69 13.07
CA LEU A 352 3.08 -20.63 11.75
C LEU A 352 2.95 -21.93 10.94
N THR A 353 2.99 -23.11 11.60
CA THR A 353 3.03 -24.43 10.93
C THR A 353 1.69 -25.16 10.97
N LYS A 354 0.57 -24.46 11.08
CA LYS A 354 -0.75 -25.07 11.10
C LYS A 354 -1.24 -25.37 9.67
N ALA A 355 -2.12 -26.36 9.56
CA ALA A 355 -2.72 -26.73 8.28
C ALA A 355 -3.53 -25.57 7.67
N GLU A 356 -4.19 -24.80 8.51
CA GLU A 356 -4.95 -23.60 8.12
C GLU A 356 -4.04 -22.51 7.55
N THR A 357 -2.81 -22.40 8.05
CA THR A 357 -1.79 -21.47 7.51
C THR A 357 -1.39 -21.89 6.09
N GLN A 358 -1.13 -23.18 5.87
CA GLN A 358 -0.83 -23.69 4.53
C GLN A 358 -2.02 -23.51 3.58
N ALA A 359 -3.24 -23.76 4.06
CA ALA A 359 -4.44 -23.53 3.27
C ALA A 359 -4.63 -22.08 2.85
N ALA A 360 -4.22 -21.11 3.69
CA ALA A 360 -4.22 -19.69 3.35
C ALA A 360 -3.23 -19.36 2.22
N VAL A 361 -2.01 -19.89 2.29
CA VAL A 361 -1.00 -19.78 1.22
C VAL A 361 -1.53 -20.35 -0.10
N ASP A 362 -2.09 -21.57 -0.06
CA ASP A 362 -2.63 -22.23 -1.25
C ASP A 362 -3.78 -21.41 -1.87
N ALA A 363 -4.66 -20.82 -1.05
CA ALA A 363 -5.76 -19.99 -1.52
C ALA A 363 -5.30 -18.67 -2.12
N CYS A 364 -4.25 -18.04 -1.58
CA CYS A 364 -3.64 -16.83 -2.17
C CYS A 364 -2.99 -17.13 -3.52
N ASN A 365 -2.28 -18.25 -3.63
CA ASN A 365 -1.69 -18.69 -4.90
C ASN A 365 -2.77 -19.01 -5.95
N GLU A 366 -3.87 -19.68 -5.57
CA GLU A 366 -5.01 -19.88 -6.47
C GLU A 366 -5.59 -18.53 -6.95
N LEU A 367 -5.75 -17.57 -6.06
CA LEU A 367 -6.25 -16.24 -6.39
C LEU A 367 -5.35 -15.51 -7.38
N MET A 368 -4.03 -15.52 -7.17
CA MET A 368 -3.04 -14.97 -8.09
C MET A 368 -3.17 -15.59 -9.48
N GLU A 369 -3.25 -16.94 -9.60
CA GLU A 369 -3.44 -17.62 -10.88
C GLU A 369 -4.73 -17.18 -11.61
N LYS A 370 -5.82 -16.91 -10.89
CA LYS A 370 -7.07 -16.44 -11.52
C LYS A 370 -6.99 -14.97 -11.94
N LEU A 371 -6.23 -14.15 -11.23
CA LEU A 371 -5.95 -12.76 -11.61
C LEU A 371 -5.09 -12.71 -12.88
N ASP A 372 -4.05 -13.54 -12.96
CA ASP A 372 -3.19 -13.64 -14.15
C ASP A 372 -3.99 -14.10 -15.38
N ALA A 373 -4.87 -15.09 -15.22
CA ALA A 373 -5.77 -15.51 -16.29
C ALA A 373 -6.76 -14.38 -16.72
N ALA A 374 -7.16 -13.52 -15.79
CA ALA A 374 -7.98 -12.36 -16.13
C ALA A 374 -7.18 -11.27 -16.86
N ILE A 375 -5.91 -11.07 -16.52
CA ILE A 375 -4.98 -10.17 -17.22
C ILE A 375 -4.78 -10.64 -18.66
N GLU A 376 -4.45 -11.91 -18.86
CA GLU A 376 -4.29 -12.49 -20.20
C GLU A 376 -5.55 -12.36 -21.06
N ALA A 377 -6.73 -12.46 -20.47
CA ALA A 377 -8.00 -12.41 -21.20
C ALA A 377 -8.41 -11.02 -21.68
N ILE A 378 -7.80 -9.94 -21.15
CA ILE A 378 -8.12 -8.56 -21.53
C ILE A 378 -7.04 -7.92 -22.42
N GLN A 379 -5.86 -8.50 -22.52
CA GLN A 379 -4.77 -8.11 -23.42
C GLN A 379 -5.02 -8.59 -24.84
#